data_e240fa7ae2c4fb57416dac8983f6abf8
#
_entry.id   e240fa7ae2c4fb57416dac8983f6abf8
#
_cell.length_a   1.000
_cell.length_b   1.000
_cell.length_c   1.000
_cell.angle_alpha   90.00
_cell.angle_beta   90.00
_cell.angle_gamma   90.00
#
_symmetry.space_group_name_H-M   'P 1'
#
loop_
_entity.id
_entity.type
_entity.pdbx_description
1 polymer ?
#
loop_
_entity_poly.entity_id
_entity_poly.type
_entity_poly.pdbx_seq_one_letter_code
_entity_poly.pdbx_strand_id
1 'polypeptide(L)'
;MIRRNMAQIVALCEKHRVMQLFVFGSVLTRRFNKNSDVDFTVVFDKGELDPIAYGTNYFDLKFALEDLLQRDVDLVEYNAIRNPYFKAELDQTKQLIYGRAS
;
A
#
# COMPACT_ATOMS: atom_id res chain seq x y z
N MET A 1 0.70 -8.31 -12.76
CA MET A 1 -0.02 -8.31 -11.49
C MET A 1 -0.57 -6.92 -11.15
N ILE A 2 0.26 -5.96 -10.81
CA ILE A 2 -0.22 -4.62 -10.43
C ILE A 2 -0.83 -3.89 -11.61
N ARG A 3 -0.17 -3.85 -12.76
CA ARG A 3 -0.71 -3.18 -13.97
C ARG A 3 -2.04 -3.78 -14.40
N ARG A 4 -2.16 -5.10 -14.34
CA ARG A 4 -3.38 -5.81 -14.75
C ARG A 4 -4.57 -5.44 -13.87
N ASN A 5 -4.32 -5.12 -12.62
CA ASN A 5 -5.35 -4.83 -11.62
C ASN A 5 -5.42 -3.34 -11.27
N MET A 6 -4.79 -2.47 -12.07
CA MET A 6 -4.65 -1.05 -11.71
C MET A 6 -6.00 -0.37 -11.49
N ALA A 7 -6.98 -0.62 -12.36
CA ALA A 7 -8.30 0.01 -12.21
C ALA A 7 -8.97 -0.40 -10.90
N GLN A 8 -8.85 -1.67 -10.53
CA GLN A 8 -9.42 -2.17 -9.28
C GLN A 8 -8.67 -1.62 -8.06
N ILE A 9 -7.34 -1.51 -8.17
CA ILE A 9 -6.53 -0.93 -7.09
C ILE A 9 -6.91 0.53 -6.86
N VAL A 10 -7.06 1.30 -7.94
CA VAL A 10 -7.50 2.70 -7.86
C VAL A 10 -8.87 2.80 -7.19
N ALA A 11 -9.81 1.95 -7.58
CA ALA A 11 -11.15 1.94 -6.97
C ALA A 11 -11.09 1.64 -5.47
N LEU A 12 -10.25 0.69 -5.05
CA LEU A 12 -10.05 0.39 -3.63
C LEU A 12 -9.45 1.57 -2.88
N CYS A 13 -8.48 2.24 -3.48
CA CYS A 13 -7.86 3.42 -2.88
C CYS A 13 -8.88 4.54 -2.66
N GLU A 14 -9.73 4.79 -3.64
CA GLU A 14 -10.78 5.81 -3.53
C GLU A 14 -11.79 5.44 -2.44
N LYS A 15 -12.20 4.19 -2.39
CA LYS A 15 -13.16 3.68 -1.41
C LYS A 15 -12.62 3.77 0.01
N HIS A 16 -11.33 3.57 0.20
CA HIS A 16 -10.71 3.43 1.52
C HIS A 16 -9.93 4.67 1.96
N ARG A 17 -10.20 5.82 1.35
CA ARG A 17 -9.62 7.12 1.73
C ARG A 17 -8.11 7.17 1.63
N VAL A 18 -7.54 6.51 0.63
CA VAL A 18 -6.11 6.55 0.39
C VAL A 18 -5.75 7.87 -0.31
N MET A 19 -4.74 8.56 0.21
CA MET A 19 -4.15 9.70 -0.47
C MET A 19 -3.05 9.29 -1.42
N GLN A 20 -2.21 8.36 -0.98
CA GLN A 20 -1.09 7.84 -1.78
C GLN A 20 -0.89 6.37 -1.49
N LEU A 21 -0.63 5.59 -2.52
CA LEU A 21 -0.23 4.19 -2.40
C LEU A 21 1.01 3.98 -3.24
N PHE A 22 2.03 3.40 -2.63
CA PHE A 22 3.30 3.06 -3.28
C PHE A 22 3.55 1.57 -3.14
N VAL A 23 4.21 0.98 -4.13
CA VAL A 23 4.73 -0.38 -4.03
C VAL A 23 6.23 -0.32 -3.79
N PHE A 24 6.75 -1.26 -3.00
CA PHE A 24 8.17 -1.34 -2.71
C PHE A 24 8.58 -2.79 -2.48
N GLY A 25 9.85 -3.02 -2.17
CA GLY A 25 10.35 -4.32 -1.78
C GLY A 25 10.52 -5.30 -2.91
N SER A 26 10.25 -6.57 -2.63
CA SER A 26 10.58 -7.67 -3.53
C SER A 26 9.93 -7.59 -4.90
N VAL A 27 8.74 -7.00 -4.99
CA VAL A 27 8.04 -6.86 -6.28
C VAL A 27 8.83 -6.04 -7.30
N LEU A 28 9.73 -5.17 -6.81
CA LEU A 28 10.59 -4.33 -7.66
C LEU A 28 11.92 -4.99 -7.99
N THR A 29 12.12 -6.24 -7.60
CA THR A 29 13.37 -6.97 -7.79
C THR A 29 13.14 -8.25 -8.58
N ARG A 30 14.24 -8.85 -9.06
CA ARG A 30 14.20 -10.13 -9.75
C ARG A 30 13.89 -11.31 -8.83
N ARG A 31 13.93 -11.10 -7.52
CA ARG A 31 13.63 -12.14 -6.53
C ARG A 31 12.14 -12.37 -6.37
N PHE A 32 11.31 -11.50 -6.93
CA PHE A 32 9.88 -11.63 -6.83
C PHE A 32 9.39 -12.89 -7.55
N ASN A 33 8.61 -13.69 -6.86
CA ASN A 33 8.01 -14.90 -7.42
C ASN A 33 6.57 -15.05 -6.88
N LYS A 34 5.88 -16.11 -7.30
CA LYS A 34 4.47 -16.30 -6.94
C LYS A 34 4.22 -16.53 -5.44
N ASN A 35 5.26 -16.82 -4.67
CA ASN A 35 5.15 -17.00 -3.22
C ASN A 35 5.58 -15.76 -2.45
N SER A 36 6.01 -14.71 -3.13
CA SER A 36 6.44 -13.46 -2.49
C SER A 36 5.24 -12.63 -2.08
N ASP A 37 5.35 -11.97 -0.93
CA ASP A 37 4.37 -10.97 -0.49
C ASP A 37 4.51 -9.72 -1.35
N VAL A 38 3.42 -8.98 -1.48
CA VAL A 38 3.46 -7.66 -2.11
C VAL A 38 3.52 -6.62 -1.01
N ASP A 39 4.54 -5.76 -1.07
CA ASP A 39 4.75 -4.74 -0.05
C ASP A 39 4.24 -3.40 -0.56
N PHE A 40 3.28 -2.82 0.15
CA PHE A 40 2.77 -1.49 -0.13
C PHE A 40 3.03 -0.56 1.05
N THR A 41 3.28 0.71 0.76
CA THR A 41 3.20 1.73 1.78
C THR A 41 2.09 2.71 1.41
N VAL A 42 1.32 3.13 2.41
CA VAL A 42 0.09 3.88 2.22
C VAL A 42 0.08 5.15 3.07
N VAL A 43 -0.48 6.21 2.50
CA VAL A 43 -0.84 7.43 3.22
C VAL A 43 -2.34 7.59 3.11
N PHE A 44 -3.03 7.59 4.25
CA PHE A 44 -4.47 7.78 4.30
C PHE A 44 -4.84 9.23 4.55
N ASP A 45 -5.97 9.63 3.99
CA ASP A 45 -6.66 10.84 4.43
C ASP A 45 -7.42 10.47 5.70
N LYS A 46 -6.88 10.87 6.85
CA LYS A 46 -7.47 10.51 8.14
C LYS A 46 -8.79 11.21 8.40
N GLY A 47 -8.96 12.41 7.85
CA GLY A 47 -10.21 13.15 7.91
C GLY A 47 -10.87 13.10 9.28
N GLU A 48 -12.14 12.68 9.31
CA GLU A 48 -12.95 12.59 10.52
C GLU A 48 -13.04 11.16 11.09
N LEU A 49 -12.20 10.23 10.62
CA LEU A 49 -12.25 8.85 11.10
C LEU A 49 -11.75 8.76 12.54
N ASP A 50 -12.55 8.14 13.41
CA ASP A 50 -12.09 7.80 14.75
C ASP A 50 -11.10 6.62 14.68
N PRO A 51 -10.37 6.32 15.78
CA PRO A 51 -9.37 5.25 15.76
C PRO A 51 -9.89 3.87 15.37
N ILE A 52 -11.13 3.54 15.75
CA ILE A 52 -11.72 2.24 15.42
C ILE A 52 -12.08 2.19 13.94
N ALA A 53 -12.72 3.22 13.42
CA ALA A 53 -13.05 3.31 12.00
C ALA A 53 -11.80 3.32 11.14
N TYR A 54 -10.73 3.99 11.61
CA TYR A 54 -9.45 4.02 10.93
C TYR A 54 -8.85 2.61 10.82
N GLY A 55 -8.81 1.88 11.94
CA GLY A 55 -8.29 0.51 11.95
C GLY A 55 -9.08 -0.43 11.07
N THR A 56 -10.41 -0.34 11.11
CA THR A 56 -11.28 -1.13 10.25
C THR A 56 -10.99 -0.84 8.78
N ASN A 57 -10.88 0.44 8.43
CA ASN A 57 -10.58 0.86 7.06
C ASN A 57 -9.22 0.30 6.58
N TYR A 58 -8.22 0.34 7.44
CA TYR A 58 -6.89 -0.21 7.14
C TYR A 58 -6.97 -1.70 6.81
N PHE A 59 -7.60 -2.49 7.68
CA PHE A 59 -7.68 -3.93 7.46
C PHE A 59 -8.57 -4.29 6.28
N ASP A 60 -9.66 -3.57 6.06
CA ASP A 60 -10.51 -3.79 4.90
C ASP A 60 -9.73 -3.58 3.61
N LEU A 61 -8.92 -2.53 3.54
CA LEU A 61 -8.07 -2.28 2.37
C LEU A 61 -7.04 -3.41 2.19
N LYS A 62 -6.37 -3.79 3.28
CA LYS A 62 -5.36 -4.84 3.23
C LYS A 62 -5.96 -6.14 2.69
N PHE A 63 -7.09 -6.57 3.25
CA PHE A 63 -7.72 -7.83 2.84
C PHE A 63 -8.29 -7.74 1.43
N ALA A 64 -8.81 -6.59 1.02
CA ALA A 64 -9.28 -6.39 -0.35
C ALA A 64 -8.14 -6.50 -1.36
N LEU A 65 -6.98 -5.93 -1.04
CA LEU A 65 -5.79 -6.06 -1.88
C LEU A 65 -5.30 -7.50 -1.96
N GLU A 66 -5.32 -8.21 -0.84
CA GLU A 66 -4.94 -9.64 -0.82
C GLU A 66 -5.89 -10.47 -1.68
N ASP A 67 -7.17 -10.21 -1.58
CA ASP A 67 -8.18 -10.91 -2.37
C ASP A 67 -8.02 -10.61 -3.87
N LEU A 68 -7.82 -9.35 -4.20
CA LEU A 68 -7.65 -8.93 -5.59
C LEU A 68 -6.39 -9.53 -6.22
N LEU A 69 -5.27 -9.49 -5.51
CA LEU A 69 -3.97 -9.91 -6.03
C LEU A 69 -3.70 -11.39 -5.82
N GLN A 70 -4.51 -12.07 -5.01
CA GLN A 70 -4.34 -13.48 -4.65
C GLN A 70 -2.95 -13.75 -4.08
N ARG A 71 -2.51 -12.85 -3.20
CA ARG A 71 -1.22 -12.91 -2.50
C ARG A 71 -1.35 -12.27 -1.14
N ASP A 72 -0.45 -12.62 -0.24
CA ASP A 72 -0.31 -11.88 1.01
C ASP A 72 0.19 -10.48 0.72
N VAL A 73 -0.35 -9.51 1.42
CA VAL A 73 0.00 -8.10 1.27
C VAL A 73 0.52 -7.58 2.61
N ASP A 74 1.68 -6.96 2.57
CA ASP A 74 2.22 -6.21 3.70
C ASP A 74 1.90 -4.73 3.45
N LEU A 75 1.01 -4.17 4.26
CA LEU A 75 0.56 -2.80 4.10
C LEU A 75 1.11 -1.95 5.24
N VAL A 76 2.10 -1.14 4.92
CA VAL A 76 2.81 -0.32 5.90
C VAL A 76 2.32 1.12 5.82
N GLU A 77 1.85 1.67 6.93
CA GLU A 77 1.45 3.06 6.97
C GLU A 77 2.69 3.95 6.98
N TYR A 78 2.87 4.76 5.93
CA TYR A 78 4.07 5.55 5.72
C TYR A 78 4.38 6.47 6.90
N ASN A 79 3.36 7.14 7.42
CA ASN A 79 3.55 8.12 8.50
C ASN A 79 3.80 7.47 9.86
N ALA A 80 3.64 6.15 9.97
CA ALA A 80 3.93 5.42 11.19
C ALA A 80 5.35 4.83 11.22
N ILE A 81 6.08 4.94 10.14
CA ILE A 81 7.45 4.42 10.06
C ILE A 81 8.36 5.29 10.93
N ARG A 82 9.03 4.66 11.90
CA ARG A 82 9.90 5.37 12.83
C ARG A 82 11.39 5.17 12.57
N ASN A 83 11.76 4.06 11.92
CA ASN A 83 13.15 3.78 11.60
C ASN A 83 13.60 4.68 10.44
N PRO A 84 14.53 5.62 10.67
CA PRO A 84 14.93 6.56 9.62
C PRO A 84 15.68 5.91 8.45
N TYR A 85 16.39 4.82 8.72
CA TYR A 85 17.12 4.10 7.67
C TYR A 85 16.15 3.38 6.73
N PHE A 86 15.15 2.72 7.29
CA PHE A 86 14.12 2.08 6.49
C PHE A 86 13.34 3.11 5.68
N LYS A 87 12.97 4.22 6.30
CA LYS A 87 12.22 5.28 5.61
C LYS A 87 13.03 5.88 4.46
N ALA A 88 14.32 6.12 4.66
CA ALA A 88 15.19 6.66 3.61
C ALA A 88 15.31 5.68 2.44
N GLU A 89 15.51 4.40 2.71
CA GLU A 89 15.56 3.37 1.69
C GLU A 89 14.24 3.27 0.93
N LEU A 90 13.14 3.30 1.65
CA LEU A 90 11.81 3.26 1.08
C LEU A 90 11.59 4.44 0.14
N ASP A 91 11.96 5.65 0.58
CA ASP A 91 11.78 6.87 -0.23
C ASP A 91 12.58 6.83 -1.53
N GLN A 92 13.71 6.14 -1.54
CA GLN A 92 14.54 6.01 -2.74
C GLN A 92 14.01 4.97 -3.72
N THR A 93 13.28 3.97 -3.23
CA THR A 93 12.91 2.80 -4.04
C THR A 93 11.42 2.69 -4.33
N LYS A 94 10.56 3.28 -3.51
CA LYS A 94 9.11 3.14 -3.69
C LYS A 94 8.64 3.71 -5.03
N GLN A 95 7.62 3.10 -5.59
CA GLN A 95 7.01 3.56 -6.83
C GLN A 95 5.53 3.85 -6.63
N LEU A 96 5.10 5.01 -7.13
CA LEU A 96 3.74 5.48 -6.97
C LEU A 96 2.76 4.63 -7.77
N ILE A 97 1.70 4.17 -7.10
CA ILE A 97 0.60 3.45 -7.71
C ILE A 97 -0.65 4.34 -7.79
N TYR A 98 -0.91 5.12 -6.75
CA TYR A 98 -2.11 5.95 -6.67
C TYR A 98 -1.79 7.25 -5.94
N GLY A 99 -2.38 8.34 -6.40
CA GLY A 99 -2.25 9.65 -5.79
C GLY A 99 -1.23 10.53 -6.48
N ARG A 100 -0.82 11.59 -5.81
CA ARG A 100 0.17 12.54 -6.33
C ARG A 100 1.52 12.32 -5.67
N ALA A 101 2.59 12.41 -6.45
CA ALA A 101 3.94 12.13 -5.97
C ALA A 101 4.53 13.23 -5.07
N SER A 102 4.00 14.42 -5.10
CA SER A 102 4.57 15.55 -4.31
C SER A 102 3.99 15.65 -2.93
#